data_ecd9480dd9b76ac507db5df8e6e33417
#
_entry.id   ecd9480dd9b76ac507db5df8e6e33417
#
_cell.length_a   1.000
_cell.length_b   1.000
_cell.length_c   1.000
_cell.angle_alpha   90.00
_cell.angle_beta   90.00
_cell.angle_gamma   90.00
#
_symmetry.space_group_name_H-M   'P 1'
#
loop_
_entity.id
_entity.type
_entity.pdbx_description
1 polymer ?
#
loop_
_entity_poly.entity_id
_entity_poly.type
_entity_poly.pdbx_seq_one_letter_code
_entity_poly.pdbx_strand_id
1 'polypeptide(L)'
;GCLIQFYAYYLIWQIIESVFTKGNFLDVKSSASFVLNLFIVQAILYIVGTWMSHLAAFSLETRLREKGIKNLVNASNTFFDTHQSGEVRKIIDNNVEQTHMSVAHLIPDHTAAIITPILLLILVFNIDLYLGIFFVIIVLISMFLLYKMSGEKDFTIAYMKKSDELNGQAVEYVRGLPVVKIFNAPLIGFKKLYRTINDYRDMVYEYSMSCRLPFVSFQWVLNIFIITPIFIAIYMVKNGADPYLWSAKILFFTLFMGLFFSDLMKIMYVGLYNVEANTAVDNLESLFDEMKDNAITYGNDEFIENYSIEFKNVSFSYDKKTKVIDNLSFKLDQGKVYALVGPSGGGKSTIAKLISALYPIDSGEILIGNKNIYSYRRETLMDNIGMVYQNPKLFQGISIFENVKLAKKDASEKEVYDALKLAKCDQFIDRFEDGYDSIIGASGVNLSGGEIQRVSIARIFLKDPKVIILDEASAAADPENEYELQQAFKSLMEGKTVIMIAHRLSSIRGVDEILVVEDGNIIERGSHDYLMEKEARYKQFVDLYDEANQWRIS
;
A
#
# COMPACT_ATOMS: atom_id res chain seq x y z
N GLY A 1 -37.06 -3.16 -0.13
CA GLY A 1 -37.11 -3.99 -1.36
C GLY A 1 -37.73 -5.37 -1.07
N CYS A 2 -37.08 -6.19 -0.21
CA CYS A 2 -37.47 -7.60 0.02
C CYS A 2 -38.96 -7.81 0.42
N LEU A 3 -39.54 -6.96 1.29
CA LEU A 3 -40.94 -7.05 1.69
C LEU A 3 -41.90 -6.78 0.53
N ILE A 4 -41.59 -5.81 -0.32
CA ILE A 4 -42.42 -5.51 -1.52
C ILE A 4 -42.35 -6.68 -2.50
N GLN A 5 -41.18 -7.24 -2.70
CA GLN A 5 -40.97 -8.42 -3.55
C GLN A 5 -41.72 -9.63 -3.01
N PHE A 6 -41.67 -9.87 -1.72
CA PHE A 6 -42.44 -10.93 -1.05
C PHE A 6 -43.96 -10.76 -1.29
N TYR A 7 -44.47 -9.55 -1.10
CA TYR A 7 -45.89 -9.27 -1.32
C TYR A 7 -46.29 -9.44 -2.79
N ALA A 8 -45.43 -9.04 -3.72
CA ALA A 8 -45.68 -9.29 -5.15
C ALA A 8 -45.75 -10.80 -5.47
N TYR A 9 -44.86 -11.61 -4.88
CA TYR A 9 -44.88 -13.07 -5.04
C TYR A 9 -46.15 -13.69 -4.44
N TYR A 10 -46.60 -13.22 -3.29
CA TYR A 10 -47.89 -13.67 -2.71
C TYR A 10 -49.08 -13.35 -3.63
N LEU A 11 -49.13 -12.17 -4.24
CA LEU A 11 -50.16 -11.82 -5.22
C LEU A 11 -50.08 -12.66 -6.49
N ILE A 12 -48.88 -12.99 -6.97
CA ILE A 12 -48.71 -13.91 -8.11
C ILE A 12 -49.31 -15.28 -7.77
N TRP A 13 -49.03 -15.79 -6.54
CA TRP A 13 -49.65 -17.02 -6.08
C TRP A 13 -51.18 -16.93 -6.15
N GLN A 14 -51.80 -15.89 -5.61
CA GLN A 14 -53.26 -15.70 -5.63
C GLN A 14 -53.82 -15.65 -7.06
N ILE A 15 -53.12 -15.00 -8.00
CA ILE A 15 -53.51 -14.98 -9.41
C ILE A 15 -53.49 -16.40 -9.99
N ILE A 16 -52.40 -17.14 -9.81
CA ILE A 16 -52.29 -18.52 -10.32
C ILE A 16 -53.39 -19.40 -9.72
N GLU A 17 -53.60 -19.35 -8.40
CA GLU A 17 -54.63 -20.12 -7.71
C GLU A 17 -56.03 -19.79 -8.27
N SER A 18 -56.36 -18.50 -8.43
CA SER A 18 -57.68 -18.08 -8.92
C SER A 18 -57.95 -18.51 -10.38
N VAL A 19 -56.95 -18.49 -11.23
CA VAL A 19 -57.02 -18.94 -12.61
C VAL A 19 -57.31 -20.45 -12.68
N PHE A 20 -56.58 -21.25 -11.91
CA PHE A 20 -56.71 -22.71 -11.96
C PHE A 20 -57.94 -23.24 -11.26
N THR A 21 -58.37 -22.62 -10.13
CA THR A 21 -59.48 -23.16 -9.31
C THR A 21 -60.80 -22.52 -9.63
N LYS A 22 -60.90 -21.23 -9.99
CA LYS A 22 -62.15 -20.50 -10.20
C LYS A 22 -62.41 -20.14 -11.65
N GLY A 23 -61.44 -20.32 -12.57
CA GLY A 23 -61.57 -19.95 -13.98
C GLY A 23 -61.86 -18.45 -14.21
N ASN A 24 -61.57 -17.60 -13.21
CA ASN A 24 -61.89 -16.18 -13.26
C ASN A 24 -60.72 -15.37 -13.85
N PHE A 25 -60.89 -14.92 -15.10
CA PHE A 25 -59.91 -14.12 -15.81
C PHE A 25 -60.15 -12.60 -15.73
N LEU A 26 -61.31 -12.16 -15.20
CA LEU A 26 -61.72 -10.75 -15.24
C LEU A 26 -60.83 -9.86 -14.33
N ASP A 27 -60.39 -10.38 -13.19
CA ASP A 27 -59.59 -9.65 -12.24
C ASP A 27 -58.08 -9.82 -12.44
N VAL A 28 -57.66 -10.73 -13.32
CA VAL A 28 -56.26 -11.04 -13.57
C VAL A 28 -55.51 -9.83 -14.11
N LYS A 29 -56.12 -9.05 -15.00
CA LYS A 29 -55.48 -7.87 -15.62
C LYS A 29 -55.18 -6.78 -14.59
N SER A 30 -56.12 -6.48 -13.70
CA SER A 30 -55.92 -5.45 -12.64
C SER A 30 -54.88 -5.91 -11.63
N SER A 31 -54.92 -7.16 -11.18
CA SER A 31 -53.94 -7.74 -10.26
C SER A 31 -52.54 -7.84 -10.87
N ALA A 32 -52.43 -8.25 -12.13
CA ALA A 32 -51.16 -8.28 -12.85
C ALA A 32 -50.53 -6.88 -13.01
N SER A 33 -51.37 -5.87 -13.33
CA SER A 33 -50.93 -4.47 -13.39
C SER A 33 -50.41 -3.97 -12.03
N PHE A 34 -51.08 -4.35 -10.95
CA PHE A 34 -50.66 -3.99 -9.60
C PHE A 34 -49.30 -4.66 -9.21
N VAL A 35 -49.15 -5.95 -9.53
CA VAL A 35 -47.87 -6.66 -9.33
C VAL A 35 -46.75 -6.02 -10.14
N LEU A 36 -46.99 -5.61 -11.39
CA LEU A 36 -46.01 -4.90 -12.19
C LEU A 36 -45.59 -3.58 -11.52
N ASN A 37 -46.52 -2.80 -11.00
CA ASN A 37 -46.22 -1.57 -10.29
C ASN A 37 -45.39 -1.83 -9.02
N LEU A 38 -45.67 -2.91 -8.27
CA LEU A 38 -44.86 -3.30 -7.12
C LEU A 38 -43.41 -3.63 -7.52
N PHE A 39 -43.19 -4.33 -8.63
CA PHE A 39 -41.84 -4.58 -9.13
C PHE A 39 -41.13 -3.31 -9.59
N ILE A 40 -41.83 -2.35 -10.21
CA ILE A 40 -41.27 -1.06 -10.58
C ILE A 40 -40.82 -0.29 -9.31
N VAL A 41 -41.68 -0.22 -8.28
CA VAL A 41 -41.36 0.41 -7.00
C VAL A 41 -40.16 -0.27 -6.33
N GLN A 42 -40.15 -1.61 -6.33
CA GLN A 42 -39.04 -2.40 -5.79
C GLN A 42 -37.72 -2.11 -6.52
N ALA A 43 -37.77 -2.04 -7.86
CA ALA A 43 -36.60 -1.73 -8.68
C ALA A 43 -36.07 -0.32 -8.38
N ILE A 44 -36.96 0.67 -8.27
CA ILE A 44 -36.55 2.05 -7.88
C ILE A 44 -35.89 2.06 -6.50
N LEU A 45 -36.50 1.40 -5.51
CA LEU A 45 -35.93 1.32 -4.16
C LEU A 45 -34.60 0.58 -4.13
N TYR A 46 -34.41 -0.44 -4.96
CA TYR A 46 -33.15 -1.15 -5.10
C TYR A 46 -32.07 -0.23 -5.70
N ILE A 47 -32.39 0.48 -6.79
CA ILE A 47 -31.47 1.43 -7.44
C ILE A 47 -31.04 2.53 -6.46
N VAL A 48 -32.00 3.15 -5.75
CA VAL A 48 -31.70 4.19 -4.76
C VAL A 48 -30.85 3.64 -3.61
N GLY A 49 -31.19 2.47 -3.10
CA GLY A 49 -30.40 1.82 -2.02
C GLY A 49 -28.98 1.50 -2.45
N THR A 50 -28.79 0.93 -3.64
CA THR A 50 -27.46 0.64 -4.18
C THR A 50 -26.67 1.92 -4.44
N TRP A 51 -27.31 2.95 -4.98
CA TRP A 51 -26.66 4.25 -5.18
C TRP A 51 -26.18 4.86 -3.87
N MET A 52 -26.98 4.84 -2.81
CA MET A 52 -26.57 5.32 -1.48
C MET A 52 -25.42 4.50 -0.91
N SER A 53 -25.43 3.19 -1.11
CA SER A 53 -24.35 2.29 -0.69
C SER A 53 -23.03 2.62 -1.39
N HIS A 54 -23.06 2.88 -2.70
CA HIS A 54 -21.88 3.31 -3.45
C HIS A 54 -21.36 4.69 -3.00
N LEU A 55 -22.24 5.66 -2.73
CA LEU A 55 -21.81 6.97 -2.20
C LEU A 55 -21.08 6.82 -0.85
N ALA A 56 -21.61 5.98 0.04
CA ALA A 56 -20.96 5.68 1.31
C ALA A 56 -19.60 4.99 1.11
N ALA A 57 -19.52 4.04 0.18
CA ALA A 57 -18.31 3.32 -0.16
C ALA A 57 -17.21 4.25 -0.72
N PHE A 58 -17.53 5.13 -1.65
CA PHE A 58 -16.58 6.13 -2.17
C PHE A 58 -16.10 7.12 -1.09
N SER A 59 -17.00 7.53 -0.19
CA SER A 59 -16.62 8.39 0.94
C SER A 59 -15.65 7.68 1.89
N LEU A 60 -15.88 6.39 2.19
CA LEU A 60 -14.99 5.58 3.01
C LEU A 60 -13.63 5.38 2.33
N GLU A 61 -13.62 5.02 1.05
CA GLU A 61 -12.43 4.84 0.23
C GLU A 61 -11.52 6.08 0.25
N THR A 62 -12.11 7.27 0.02
CA THR A 62 -11.37 8.53 0.06
C THR A 62 -10.76 8.78 1.44
N ARG A 63 -11.53 8.59 2.51
CA ARG A 63 -11.03 8.78 3.88
C ARG A 63 -9.93 7.79 4.26
N LEU A 64 -10.00 6.55 3.81
CA LEU A 64 -8.96 5.55 4.09
C LEU A 64 -7.66 5.89 3.35
N ARG A 65 -7.74 6.35 2.08
CA ARG A 65 -6.57 6.84 1.34
C ARG A 65 -5.95 8.07 1.99
N GLU A 66 -6.78 9.05 2.38
CA GLU A 66 -6.29 10.24 3.11
C GLU A 66 -5.59 9.85 4.41
N LYS A 67 -6.17 8.94 5.19
CA LYS A 67 -5.56 8.41 6.42
C LYS A 67 -4.23 7.71 6.12
N GLY A 68 -4.19 6.89 5.05
CA GLY A 68 -2.96 6.23 4.61
C GLY A 68 -1.86 7.22 4.25
N ILE A 69 -2.17 8.23 3.43
CA ILE A 69 -1.23 9.29 3.06
C ILE A 69 -0.74 10.08 4.28
N LYS A 70 -1.66 10.44 5.18
CA LYS A 70 -1.32 11.16 6.42
C LYS A 70 -0.38 10.35 7.32
N ASN A 71 -0.64 9.06 7.47
CA ASN A 71 0.22 8.17 8.25
C ASN A 71 1.61 8.02 7.59
N LEU A 72 1.67 7.89 6.24
CA LEU A 72 2.94 7.86 5.49
C LEU A 72 3.78 9.11 5.71
N VAL A 73 3.17 10.30 5.65
CA VAL A 73 3.88 11.57 5.87
C VAL A 73 4.45 11.67 7.29
N ASN A 74 3.80 11.05 8.27
CA ASN A 74 4.22 11.08 9.67
C ASN A 74 5.14 9.91 10.06
N ALA A 75 5.20 8.86 9.25
CA ALA A 75 6.10 7.73 9.49
C ALA A 75 7.57 8.17 9.40
N SER A 76 8.43 7.55 10.21
CA SER A 76 9.87 7.77 10.15
C SER A 76 10.48 7.16 8.87
N ASN A 77 11.68 7.59 8.54
CA ASN A 77 12.40 7.00 7.41
C ASN A 77 12.77 5.52 7.63
N THR A 78 12.84 5.05 8.87
CA THR A 78 13.05 3.62 9.19
C THR A 78 11.96 2.74 8.57
N PHE A 79 10.70 3.21 8.56
CA PHE A 79 9.60 2.51 7.89
C PHE A 79 9.86 2.33 6.38
N PHE A 80 10.39 3.37 5.71
CA PHE A 80 10.69 3.31 4.27
C PHE A 80 11.95 2.52 3.94
N ASP A 81 12.87 2.35 4.89
CA ASP A 81 14.06 1.50 4.71
C ASP A 81 13.67 0.00 4.77
N THR A 82 12.58 -0.35 5.47
CA THR A 82 12.09 -1.73 5.61
C THR A 82 10.99 -2.10 4.62
N HIS A 83 10.25 -1.11 4.09
CA HIS A 83 9.12 -1.31 3.18
C HIS A 83 9.36 -0.68 1.81
N GLN A 84 9.17 -1.46 0.75
CA GLN A 84 9.23 -0.92 -0.60
C GLN A 84 8.00 -0.06 -0.91
N SER A 85 8.20 1.12 -1.50
CA SER A 85 7.11 2.05 -1.84
C SER A 85 6.00 1.43 -2.71
N GLY A 86 6.37 0.52 -3.62
CA GLY A 86 5.42 -0.21 -4.45
C GLY A 86 4.57 -1.20 -3.67
N GLU A 87 5.12 -1.83 -2.64
CA GLU A 87 4.41 -2.74 -1.74
C GLU A 87 3.39 -1.99 -0.89
N VAL A 88 3.82 -0.91 -0.24
CA VAL A 88 2.95 -0.05 0.57
C VAL A 88 1.77 0.48 -0.25
N ARG A 89 2.05 0.98 -1.46
CA ARG A 89 1.02 1.43 -2.38
C ARG A 89 0.03 0.30 -2.73
N LYS A 90 0.54 -0.89 -3.07
CA LYS A 90 -0.29 -2.06 -3.39
C LYS A 90 -1.21 -2.42 -2.22
N ILE A 91 -0.67 -2.45 -0.99
CA ILE A 91 -1.45 -2.77 0.20
C ILE A 91 -2.57 -1.73 0.40
N ILE A 92 -2.26 -0.44 0.31
CA ILE A 92 -3.27 0.62 0.48
C ILE A 92 -4.32 0.52 -0.65
N ASP A 93 -3.92 0.56 -1.92
CA ASP A 93 -4.85 0.63 -3.04
C ASP A 93 -5.75 -0.62 -3.11
N ASN A 94 -5.19 -1.82 -3.04
CA ASN A 94 -5.96 -3.07 -3.16
C ASN A 94 -6.90 -3.28 -1.97
N ASN A 95 -6.44 -3.06 -0.73
CA ASN A 95 -7.29 -3.29 0.42
C ASN A 95 -8.37 -2.20 0.58
N VAL A 96 -8.09 -0.96 0.20
CA VAL A 96 -9.11 0.10 0.15
C VAL A 96 -10.18 -0.22 -0.90
N GLU A 97 -9.80 -0.74 -2.08
CA GLU A 97 -10.75 -1.21 -3.09
C GLU A 97 -11.62 -2.36 -2.56
N GLN A 98 -11.05 -3.32 -1.82
CA GLN A 98 -11.80 -4.41 -1.19
C GLN A 98 -12.80 -3.88 -0.14
N THR A 99 -12.44 -2.86 0.65
CA THR A 99 -13.38 -2.23 1.59
C THR A 99 -14.52 -1.51 0.86
N HIS A 100 -14.24 -0.88 -0.29
CA HIS A 100 -15.28 -0.32 -1.16
C HIS A 100 -16.27 -1.39 -1.61
N MET A 101 -15.78 -2.51 -2.17
CA MET A 101 -16.61 -3.64 -2.60
C MET A 101 -17.47 -4.18 -1.46
N SER A 102 -16.94 -4.22 -0.25
CA SER A 102 -17.66 -4.68 0.94
C SER A 102 -18.85 -3.77 1.28
N VAL A 103 -18.66 -2.46 1.32
CA VAL A 103 -19.72 -1.51 1.65
C VAL A 103 -20.71 -1.35 0.52
N ALA A 104 -20.25 -1.32 -0.73
CA ALA A 104 -21.10 -1.11 -1.90
C ALA A 104 -22.03 -2.30 -2.20
N HIS A 105 -21.52 -3.53 -2.07
CA HIS A 105 -22.20 -4.74 -2.51
C HIS A 105 -22.49 -5.72 -1.37
N LEU A 106 -21.50 -6.00 -0.51
CA LEU A 106 -21.63 -7.05 0.50
C LEU A 106 -22.71 -6.73 1.54
N ILE A 107 -22.83 -5.48 2.02
CA ILE A 107 -23.85 -5.08 3.00
C ILE A 107 -25.28 -5.23 2.43
N PRO A 108 -25.60 -4.73 1.22
CA PRO A 108 -26.89 -4.99 0.58
C PRO A 108 -27.17 -6.48 0.36
N ASP A 109 -26.18 -7.24 -0.10
CA ASP A 109 -26.33 -8.67 -0.38
C ASP A 109 -26.52 -9.51 0.89
N HIS A 110 -25.85 -9.17 2.00
CA HIS A 110 -26.10 -9.77 3.32
C HIS A 110 -27.55 -9.61 3.74
N THR A 111 -28.09 -8.39 3.60
CA THR A 111 -29.48 -8.13 3.98
C THR A 111 -30.44 -8.98 3.15
N ALA A 112 -30.20 -9.07 1.85
CA ALA A 112 -31.01 -9.90 0.95
C ALA A 112 -30.83 -11.40 1.27
N ALA A 113 -29.60 -11.88 1.45
CA ALA A 113 -29.29 -13.28 1.73
C ALA A 113 -29.91 -13.81 3.04
N ILE A 114 -30.17 -12.96 4.02
CA ILE A 114 -30.82 -13.34 5.29
C ILE A 114 -32.35 -13.18 5.18
N ILE A 115 -32.84 -12.04 4.70
CA ILE A 115 -34.28 -11.73 4.75
C ILE A 115 -35.07 -12.50 3.69
N THR A 116 -34.54 -12.64 2.47
CA THR A 116 -35.30 -13.27 1.38
C THR A 116 -35.63 -14.73 1.64
N PRO A 117 -34.71 -15.61 2.10
CA PRO A 117 -35.05 -17.00 2.42
C PRO A 117 -36.10 -17.13 3.52
N ILE A 118 -36.06 -16.27 4.55
CA ILE A 118 -37.08 -16.28 5.62
C ILE A 118 -38.46 -15.93 5.07
N LEU A 119 -38.54 -14.89 4.25
CA LEU A 119 -39.81 -14.48 3.62
C LEU A 119 -40.34 -15.56 2.67
N LEU A 120 -39.45 -16.18 1.88
CA LEU A 120 -39.85 -17.30 1.00
C LEU A 120 -40.35 -18.49 1.81
N LEU A 121 -39.73 -18.81 2.94
CA LEU A 121 -40.20 -19.86 3.84
C LEU A 121 -41.62 -19.58 4.33
N ILE A 122 -41.88 -18.35 4.81
CA ILE A 122 -43.20 -17.91 5.24
C ILE A 122 -44.23 -18.06 4.09
N LEU A 123 -43.84 -17.66 2.87
CA LEU A 123 -44.71 -17.76 1.69
C LEU A 123 -45.07 -19.21 1.40
N VAL A 124 -44.11 -20.12 1.39
CA VAL A 124 -44.33 -21.53 1.09
C VAL A 124 -45.25 -22.20 2.12
N PHE A 125 -45.05 -21.89 3.41
CA PHE A 125 -45.94 -22.40 4.48
C PHE A 125 -47.39 -21.87 4.35
N ASN A 126 -47.56 -20.65 3.88
CA ASN A 126 -48.91 -20.10 3.61
C ASN A 126 -49.60 -20.78 2.41
N ILE A 127 -48.85 -21.32 1.45
CA ILE A 127 -49.38 -22.02 0.29
C ILE A 127 -49.73 -23.47 0.63
N ASP A 128 -48.80 -24.19 1.30
CA ASP A 128 -49.02 -25.59 1.66
C ASP A 128 -48.06 -26.05 2.75
N LEU A 129 -48.59 -26.74 3.79
CA LEU A 129 -47.81 -27.24 4.91
C LEU A 129 -46.76 -28.30 4.49
N TYR A 130 -47.16 -29.24 3.61
CA TYR A 130 -46.27 -30.33 3.18
C TYR A 130 -45.14 -29.81 2.30
N LEU A 131 -45.42 -28.87 1.41
CA LEU A 131 -44.43 -28.21 0.60
C LEU A 131 -43.49 -27.32 1.48
N GLY A 132 -44.04 -26.69 2.53
CA GLY A 132 -43.27 -25.93 3.51
C GLY A 132 -42.28 -26.80 4.28
N ILE A 133 -42.70 -27.94 4.80
CA ILE A 133 -41.83 -28.89 5.50
C ILE A 133 -40.75 -29.42 4.54
N PHE A 134 -41.12 -29.79 3.33
CA PHE A 134 -40.19 -30.25 2.31
C PHE A 134 -39.12 -29.16 2.01
N PHE A 135 -39.55 -27.91 1.88
CA PHE A 135 -38.66 -26.78 1.65
C PHE A 135 -37.64 -26.61 2.78
N VAL A 136 -38.07 -26.66 4.04
CA VAL A 136 -37.15 -26.60 5.21
C VAL A 136 -36.11 -27.69 5.16
N ILE A 137 -36.50 -28.93 4.88
CA ILE A 137 -35.57 -30.06 4.78
C ILE A 137 -34.51 -29.80 3.72
N ILE A 138 -34.92 -29.34 2.53
CA ILE A 138 -33.98 -29.02 1.44
C ILE A 138 -33.04 -27.86 1.82
N VAL A 139 -33.56 -26.80 2.46
CA VAL A 139 -32.73 -25.68 2.93
C VAL A 139 -31.66 -26.17 3.92
N LEU A 140 -32.04 -26.99 4.91
CA LEU A 140 -31.13 -27.53 5.90
C LEU A 140 -30.02 -28.40 5.27
N ILE A 141 -30.42 -29.28 4.31
CA ILE A 141 -29.47 -30.11 3.58
C ILE A 141 -28.55 -29.23 2.74
N SER A 142 -29.08 -28.25 2.04
CA SER A 142 -28.29 -27.31 1.21
C SER A 142 -27.31 -26.50 2.06
N MET A 143 -27.75 -25.98 3.21
CA MET A 143 -26.86 -25.25 4.13
C MET A 143 -25.74 -26.15 4.70
N PHE A 144 -26.07 -27.40 5.04
CA PHE A 144 -25.06 -28.37 5.48
C PHE A 144 -24.02 -28.66 4.39
N LEU A 145 -24.46 -28.84 3.14
CA LEU A 145 -23.56 -29.08 2.02
C LEU A 145 -22.72 -27.85 1.68
N LEU A 146 -23.31 -26.65 1.73
CA LEU A 146 -22.59 -25.38 1.57
C LEU A 146 -21.54 -25.20 2.67
N TYR A 147 -21.89 -25.50 3.93
CA TYR A 147 -20.92 -25.47 5.03
C TYR A 147 -19.73 -26.41 4.80
N LYS A 148 -19.99 -27.62 4.28
CA LYS A 148 -18.95 -28.58 3.88
C LYS A 148 -18.08 -28.10 2.71
N MET A 149 -18.64 -27.25 1.83
CA MET A 149 -17.92 -26.67 0.70
C MET A 149 -17.11 -25.42 1.07
N SER A 150 -17.56 -24.65 2.05
CA SER A 150 -16.91 -23.38 2.42
C SER A 150 -15.46 -23.54 2.89
N GLY A 151 -15.04 -24.76 3.20
CA GLY A 151 -13.70 -25.03 3.70
C GLY A 151 -13.44 -24.44 5.09
N GLU A 152 -12.28 -24.73 5.63
CA GLU A 152 -11.79 -24.03 6.82
C GLU A 152 -11.35 -22.61 6.42
N LYS A 153 -11.57 -21.61 7.28
CA LYS A 153 -11.06 -20.24 7.07
C LYS A 153 -9.58 -20.22 6.70
N ASP A 154 -8.84 -21.15 7.26
CA ASP A 154 -7.40 -21.34 7.02
C ASP A 154 -7.07 -21.61 5.54
N PHE A 155 -7.95 -22.29 4.79
CA PHE A 155 -7.75 -22.50 3.36
C PHE A 155 -7.82 -21.20 2.56
N THR A 156 -8.81 -20.35 2.81
CA THR A 156 -8.95 -19.08 2.08
C THR A 156 -7.75 -18.16 2.33
N ILE A 157 -7.28 -18.11 3.57
CA ILE A 157 -6.06 -17.35 3.94
C ILE A 157 -4.83 -17.95 3.26
N ALA A 158 -4.68 -19.29 3.27
CA ALA A 158 -3.58 -19.97 2.59
C ALA A 158 -3.61 -19.75 1.07
N TYR A 159 -4.79 -19.78 0.47
CA TYR A 159 -5.01 -19.51 -0.95
C TYR A 159 -4.57 -18.08 -1.32
N MET A 160 -5.02 -17.07 -0.57
CA MET A 160 -4.60 -15.68 -0.79
C MET A 160 -3.09 -15.52 -0.68
N LYS A 161 -2.49 -16.08 0.39
CA LYS A 161 -1.04 -16.03 0.60
C LYS A 161 -0.26 -16.67 -0.56
N LYS A 162 -0.69 -17.84 -1.02
CA LYS A 162 -0.04 -18.53 -2.15
C LYS A 162 -0.24 -17.82 -3.48
N SER A 163 -1.40 -17.19 -3.69
CA SER A 163 -1.67 -16.35 -4.86
C SER A 163 -0.76 -15.11 -4.87
N ASP A 164 -0.57 -14.45 -3.73
CA ASP A 164 0.34 -13.31 -3.61
C ASP A 164 1.80 -13.71 -3.81
N GLU A 165 2.23 -14.88 -3.28
CA GLU A 165 3.56 -15.44 -3.50
C GLU A 165 3.79 -15.70 -5.00
N LEU A 166 2.81 -16.29 -5.69
CA LEU A 166 2.87 -16.54 -7.13
C LEU A 166 2.99 -15.23 -7.92
N ASN A 167 2.16 -14.24 -7.61
CA ASN A 167 2.21 -12.94 -8.25
C ASN A 167 3.57 -12.24 -8.02
N GLY A 168 4.10 -12.29 -6.80
CA GLY A 168 5.42 -11.76 -6.47
C GLY A 168 6.54 -12.42 -7.27
N GLN A 169 6.54 -13.76 -7.39
CA GLN A 169 7.53 -14.50 -8.19
C GLN A 169 7.40 -14.22 -9.70
N ALA A 170 6.18 -14.03 -10.20
CA ALA A 170 5.97 -13.67 -11.61
C ALA A 170 6.53 -12.27 -11.92
N VAL A 171 6.32 -11.29 -11.06
CA VAL A 171 6.90 -9.94 -11.22
C VAL A 171 8.43 -9.98 -11.16
N GLU A 172 9.00 -10.72 -10.21
CA GLU A 172 10.45 -10.88 -10.08
C GLU A 172 11.07 -11.54 -11.33
N TYR A 173 10.39 -12.55 -11.88
CA TYR A 173 10.80 -13.20 -13.13
C TYR A 173 10.83 -12.20 -14.30
N VAL A 174 9.78 -11.38 -14.45
CA VAL A 174 9.73 -10.38 -15.54
C VAL A 174 10.84 -9.33 -15.37
N ARG A 175 11.12 -8.88 -14.14
CA ARG A 175 12.23 -7.96 -13.85
C ARG A 175 13.60 -8.56 -14.15
N GLY A 176 13.77 -9.86 -13.93
CA GLY A 176 15.02 -10.59 -14.21
C GLY A 176 15.24 -10.96 -15.68
N LEU A 177 14.22 -10.87 -16.54
CA LEU A 177 14.29 -11.24 -17.96
C LEU A 177 15.45 -10.58 -18.75
N PRO A 178 15.75 -9.28 -18.59
CA PRO A 178 16.89 -8.66 -19.28
C PRO A 178 18.23 -9.34 -18.94
N VAL A 179 18.44 -9.69 -17.66
CA VAL A 179 19.65 -10.38 -17.18
C VAL A 179 19.74 -11.78 -17.79
N VAL A 180 18.63 -12.53 -17.77
CA VAL A 180 18.53 -13.87 -18.38
C VAL A 180 18.87 -13.81 -19.87
N LYS A 181 18.37 -12.81 -20.60
CA LYS A 181 18.64 -12.63 -22.05
C LYS A 181 20.10 -12.29 -22.33
N ILE A 182 20.71 -11.39 -21.54
CA ILE A 182 22.10 -10.96 -21.76
C ILE A 182 23.08 -12.10 -21.51
N PHE A 183 22.87 -12.86 -20.43
CA PHE A 183 23.80 -13.92 -20.03
C PHE A 183 23.46 -15.29 -20.61
N ASN A 184 22.41 -15.42 -21.44
CA ASN A 184 21.88 -16.67 -21.97
C ASN A 184 21.80 -17.76 -20.88
N ALA A 185 21.48 -17.32 -19.64
CA ALA A 185 21.53 -18.17 -18.47
C ALA A 185 20.32 -19.12 -18.47
N PRO A 186 20.52 -20.42 -18.22
CA PRO A 186 19.39 -21.31 -18.01
C PRO A 186 18.69 -20.89 -16.71
N LEU A 187 17.55 -20.35 -16.83
CA LEU A 187 16.36 -20.21 -16.00
C LEU A 187 16.46 -20.64 -14.50
N ILE A 188 17.51 -20.21 -13.77
CA ILE A 188 17.62 -20.47 -12.32
C ILE A 188 16.45 -19.78 -11.57
N GLY A 189 16.05 -18.58 -11.99
CA GLY A 189 14.84 -17.90 -11.52
C GLY A 189 13.55 -18.66 -11.85
N PHE A 190 13.52 -19.41 -12.95
CA PHE A 190 12.38 -20.21 -13.37
C PHE A 190 12.09 -21.39 -12.43
N LYS A 191 13.09 -21.98 -11.80
CA LYS A 191 12.88 -23.08 -10.84
C LYS A 191 12.04 -22.65 -9.65
N LYS A 192 12.24 -21.43 -9.14
CA LYS A 192 11.46 -20.91 -8.01
C LYS A 192 10.03 -20.63 -8.43
N LEU A 193 9.82 -19.88 -9.52
CA LEU A 193 8.49 -19.64 -10.09
C LEU A 193 7.78 -20.95 -10.42
N TYR A 194 8.48 -21.91 -11.06
CA TYR A 194 7.90 -23.21 -11.39
C TYR A 194 7.47 -24.00 -10.14
N ARG A 195 8.25 -23.97 -9.07
CA ARG A 195 7.86 -24.57 -7.78
C ARG A 195 6.62 -23.87 -7.22
N THR A 196 6.62 -22.55 -7.15
CA THR A 196 5.46 -21.78 -6.65
C THR A 196 4.20 -22.07 -7.47
N ILE A 197 4.30 -22.20 -8.80
CA ILE A 197 3.16 -22.59 -9.66
C ILE A 197 2.67 -23.99 -9.29
N ASN A 198 3.57 -24.95 -9.10
CA ASN A 198 3.17 -26.32 -8.75
C ASN A 198 2.57 -26.39 -7.34
N ASP A 199 3.17 -25.73 -6.36
CA ASP A 199 2.66 -25.68 -4.98
C ASP A 199 1.26 -25.07 -4.93
N TYR A 200 1.03 -23.99 -5.69
CA TYR A 200 -0.28 -23.37 -5.85
C TYR A 200 -1.28 -24.31 -6.53
N ARG A 201 -0.87 -24.94 -7.65
CA ARG A 201 -1.70 -25.93 -8.37
C ARG A 201 -2.11 -27.08 -7.46
N ASP A 202 -1.15 -27.66 -6.73
CA ASP A 202 -1.41 -28.83 -5.90
C ASP A 202 -2.36 -28.50 -4.75
N MET A 203 -2.18 -27.36 -4.11
CA MET A 203 -3.10 -26.86 -3.07
C MET A 203 -4.52 -26.63 -3.62
N VAL A 204 -4.65 -25.95 -4.77
CA VAL A 204 -5.96 -25.71 -5.40
C VAL A 204 -6.61 -27.01 -5.86
N TYR A 205 -5.82 -27.93 -6.36
CA TYR A 205 -6.30 -29.25 -6.80
C TYR A 205 -6.84 -30.08 -5.61
N GLU A 206 -6.08 -30.18 -4.53
CA GLU A 206 -6.49 -30.89 -3.31
C GLU A 206 -7.79 -30.32 -2.75
N TYR A 207 -7.89 -29.00 -2.67
CA TYR A 207 -9.13 -28.33 -2.22
C TYR A 207 -10.30 -28.59 -3.17
N SER A 208 -10.10 -28.46 -4.48
CA SER A 208 -11.14 -28.73 -5.48
C SER A 208 -11.63 -30.17 -5.39
N MET A 209 -10.72 -31.13 -5.14
CA MET A 209 -11.09 -32.53 -4.95
C MET A 209 -11.86 -32.76 -3.64
N SER A 210 -11.51 -32.07 -2.56
CA SER A 210 -12.24 -32.15 -1.28
C SER A 210 -13.68 -31.61 -1.40
N CYS A 211 -13.87 -30.55 -2.18
CA CYS A 211 -15.18 -29.93 -2.44
C CYS A 211 -16.02 -30.70 -3.47
N ARG A 212 -15.44 -31.63 -4.25
CA ARG A 212 -16.11 -32.31 -5.37
C ARG A 212 -17.39 -33.02 -4.94
N LEU A 213 -17.34 -33.84 -3.91
CA LEU A 213 -18.49 -34.64 -3.46
C LEU A 213 -19.59 -33.75 -2.86
N PRO A 214 -19.31 -32.83 -1.94
CA PRO A 214 -20.30 -31.86 -1.44
C PRO A 214 -20.94 -31.04 -2.58
N PHE A 215 -20.17 -30.56 -3.55
CA PHE A 215 -20.69 -29.78 -4.67
C PHE A 215 -21.63 -30.59 -5.58
N VAL A 216 -21.22 -31.79 -5.97
CA VAL A 216 -22.09 -32.69 -6.77
C VAL A 216 -23.36 -33.04 -6.01
N SER A 217 -23.26 -33.35 -4.70
CA SER A 217 -24.41 -33.64 -3.85
C SER A 217 -25.37 -32.42 -3.78
N PHE A 218 -24.82 -31.22 -3.63
CA PHE A 218 -25.60 -29.98 -3.63
C PHE A 218 -26.38 -29.80 -4.95
N GLN A 219 -25.74 -30.03 -6.09
CA GLN A 219 -26.39 -29.96 -7.40
C GLN A 219 -27.51 -31.01 -7.54
N TRP A 220 -27.31 -32.23 -7.03
CA TRP A 220 -28.36 -33.25 -7.00
C TRP A 220 -29.53 -32.87 -6.10
N VAL A 221 -29.26 -32.31 -4.91
CA VAL A 221 -30.33 -31.84 -4.01
C VAL A 221 -31.18 -30.79 -4.69
N LEU A 222 -30.61 -29.86 -5.43
CA LEU A 222 -31.33 -28.83 -6.18
C LEU A 222 -32.19 -29.44 -7.30
N ASN A 223 -31.69 -30.44 -8.04
CA ASN A 223 -32.45 -31.12 -9.07
C ASN A 223 -33.60 -31.95 -8.48
N ILE A 224 -33.38 -32.65 -7.37
CA ILE A 224 -34.40 -33.39 -6.63
C ILE A 224 -35.49 -32.44 -6.14
N PHE A 225 -35.13 -31.25 -5.71
CA PHE A 225 -36.07 -30.23 -5.26
C PHE A 225 -37.08 -29.81 -6.35
N ILE A 226 -36.68 -29.76 -7.62
CA ILE A 226 -37.57 -29.44 -8.75
C ILE A 226 -38.59 -30.58 -9.01
N ILE A 227 -38.13 -31.82 -8.88
CA ILE A 227 -38.92 -33.00 -9.29
C ILE A 227 -39.88 -33.47 -8.17
N THR A 228 -39.44 -33.41 -6.91
CA THR A 228 -40.17 -33.95 -5.76
C THR A 228 -41.59 -33.36 -5.56
N PRO A 229 -41.83 -32.04 -5.71
CA PRO A 229 -43.18 -31.48 -5.61
C PRO A 229 -44.19 -32.13 -6.56
N ILE A 230 -43.76 -32.60 -7.73
CA ILE A 230 -44.59 -33.30 -8.70
C ILE A 230 -45.07 -34.64 -8.11
N PHE A 231 -44.17 -35.41 -7.47
CA PHE A 231 -44.56 -36.67 -6.82
C PHE A 231 -45.46 -36.44 -5.61
N ILE A 232 -45.22 -35.38 -4.83
CA ILE A 232 -46.12 -34.98 -3.73
C ILE A 232 -47.52 -34.68 -4.27
N ALA A 233 -47.61 -33.92 -5.34
CA ALA A 233 -48.88 -33.57 -5.97
C ALA A 233 -49.62 -34.79 -6.49
N ILE A 234 -48.96 -35.72 -7.20
CA ILE A 234 -49.56 -36.97 -7.69
C ILE A 234 -50.10 -37.77 -6.49
N TYR A 235 -49.34 -37.88 -5.41
CA TYR A 235 -49.76 -38.57 -4.18
C TYR A 235 -51.02 -37.93 -3.56
N MET A 236 -51.03 -36.58 -3.45
CA MET A 236 -52.15 -35.85 -2.87
C MET A 236 -53.41 -35.92 -3.73
N VAL A 237 -53.31 -35.79 -5.05
CA VAL A 237 -54.44 -35.92 -5.97
C VAL A 237 -54.99 -37.34 -5.94
N LYS A 238 -54.15 -38.39 -5.88
CA LYS A 238 -54.58 -39.77 -5.71
C LYS A 238 -55.36 -39.99 -4.42
N ASN A 239 -55.06 -39.23 -3.35
CA ASN A 239 -55.77 -39.27 -2.08
C ASN A 239 -56.99 -38.32 -2.00
N GLY A 240 -57.47 -37.80 -3.12
CA GLY A 240 -58.71 -37.01 -3.18
C GLY A 240 -58.54 -35.49 -3.11
N ALA A 241 -57.26 -34.97 -3.17
CA ALA A 241 -57.05 -33.54 -3.24
C ALA A 241 -57.42 -32.99 -4.64
N ASP A 242 -57.75 -31.68 -4.70
CA ASP A 242 -58.12 -31.01 -5.94
C ASP A 242 -56.94 -30.96 -6.94
N PRO A 243 -57.05 -31.57 -8.13
CA PRO A 243 -55.98 -31.59 -9.11
C PRO A 243 -55.64 -30.20 -9.67
N TYR A 244 -56.60 -29.30 -9.77
CA TYR A 244 -56.38 -27.93 -10.27
C TYR A 244 -55.56 -27.11 -9.28
N LEU A 245 -55.88 -27.20 -7.99
CA LEU A 245 -55.12 -26.54 -6.93
C LEU A 245 -53.68 -27.05 -6.86
N TRP A 246 -53.49 -28.37 -6.98
CA TRP A 246 -52.15 -28.93 -6.97
C TRP A 246 -51.35 -28.58 -8.22
N SER A 247 -51.97 -28.47 -9.38
CA SER A 247 -51.34 -27.97 -10.60
C SER A 247 -50.90 -26.52 -10.45
N ALA A 248 -51.72 -25.66 -9.81
CA ALA A 248 -51.32 -24.28 -9.48
C ALA A 248 -50.11 -24.22 -8.55
N LYS A 249 -50.10 -25.08 -7.49
CA LYS A 249 -48.97 -25.17 -6.54
C LYS A 249 -47.67 -25.57 -7.23
N ILE A 250 -47.69 -26.60 -8.09
CA ILE A 250 -46.51 -27.05 -8.84
C ILE A 250 -46.01 -25.95 -9.77
N LEU A 251 -46.90 -25.30 -10.52
CA LEU A 251 -46.51 -24.22 -11.43
C LEU A 251 -45.84 -23.08 -10.67
N PHE A 252 -46.43 -22.65 -9.56
CA PHE A 252 -45.83 -21.61 -8.71
C PHE A 252 -44.45 -22.02 -8.21
N PHE A 253 -44.34 -23.23 -7.63
CA PHE A 253 -43.08 -23.75 -7.12
C PHE A 253 -41.98 -23.80 -8.18
N THR A 254 -42.32 -24.27 -9.39
CA THR A 254 -41.36 -24.38 -10.50
C THR A 254 -40.86 -23.01 -10.97
N LEU A 255 -41.75 -22.02 -11.06
CA LEU A 255 -41.40 -20.65 -11.45
C LEU A 255 -40.50 -19.95 -10.42
N PHE A 256 -40.70 -20.20 -9.12
CA PHE A 256 -39.94 -19.55 -8.04
C PHE A 256 -38.65 -20.26 -7.66
N MET A 257 -38.42 -21.47 -8.16
CA MET A 257 -37.22 -22.24 -7.91
C MET A 257 -35.92 -21.52 -8.30
N GLY A 258 -35.91 -20.88 -9.46
CA GLY A 258 -34.75 -20.15 -9.95
C GLY A 258 -34.32 -19.00 -9.01
N LEU A 259 -35.30 -18.32 -8.42
CA LEU A 259 -35.06 -17.23 -7.46
C LEU A 259 -34.45 -17.78 -6.15
N PHE A 260 -35.02 -18.88 -5.65
CA PHE A 260 -34.51 -19.53 -4.46
C PHE A 260 -33.06 -20.02 -4.63
N PHE A 261 -32.74 -20.61 -5.78
CA PHE A 261 -31.38 -21.02 -6.11
C PHE A 261 -30.40 -19.83 -6.13
N SER A 262 -30.83 -18.73 -6.75
CA SER A 262 -30.03 -17.49 -6.78
C SER A 262 -29.72 -16.98 -5.37
N ASP A 263 -30.71 -17.01 -4.46
CA ASP A 263 -30.50 -16.53 -3.09
C ASP A 263 -29.60 -17.47 -2.25
N LEU A 264 -29.67 -18.78 -2.46
CA LEU A 264 -28.74 -19.73 -1.84
C LEU A 264 -27.29 -19.50 -2.33
N MET A 265 -27.12 -19.24 -3.62
CA MET A 265 -25.79 -18.90 -4.16
C MET A 265 -25.25 -17.60 -3.57
N LYS A 266 -26.09 -16.58 -3.36
CA LYS A 266 -25.69 -15.33 -2.67
C LYS A 266 -25.15 -15.59 -1.27
N ILE A 267 -25.79 -16.48 -0.48
CA ILE A 267 -25.32 -16.83 0.87
C ILE A 267 -23.88 -17.37 0.81
N MET A 268 -23.58 -18.23 -0.17
CA MET A 268 -22.25 -18.79 -0.36
C MET A 268 -21.21 -17.71 -0.70
N TYR A 269 -21.52 -16.85 -1.68
CA TYR A 269 -20.60 -15.77 -2.09
C TYR A 269 -20.39 -14.72 -0.99
N VAL A 270 -21.44 -14.38 -0.25
CA VAL A 270 -21.36 -13.48 0.90
C VAL A 270 -20.39 -14.01 1.95
N GLY A 271 -20.39 -15.32 2.22
CA GLY A 271 -19.44 -15.95 3.13
C GLY A 271 -17.99 -15.77 2.69
N LEU A 272 -17.72 -16.01 1.40
CA LEU A 272 -16.37 -15.86 0.82
C LEU A 272 -15.89 -14.39 0.87
N TYR A 273 -16.70 -13.47 0.38
CA TYR A 273 -16.35 -12.03 0.36
C TYR A 273 -16.21 -11.42 1.75
N ASN A 274 -16.87 -11.95 2.77
CA ASN A 274 -16.64 -11.54 4.15
C ASN A 274 -15.21 -11.83 4.63
N VAL A 275 -14.66 -12.98 4.27
CA VAL A 275 -13.28 -13.33 4.63
C VAL A 275 -12.30 -12.38 3.94
N GLU A 276 -12.51 -12.10 2.65
CA GLU A 276 -11.69 -11.15 1.89
C GLU A 276 -11.77 -9.74 2.49
N ALA A 277 -12.97 -9.27 2.81
CA ALA A 277 -13.20 -7.96 3.40
C ALA A 277 -12.51 -7.79 4.75
N ASN A 278 -12.65 -8.78 5.64
CA ASN A 278 -11.99 -8.75 6.95
C ASN A 278 -10.46 -8.77 6.80
N THR A 279 -9.93 -9.60 5.92
CA THR A 279 -8.49 -9.65 5.64
C THR A 279 -7.97 -8.30 5.11
N ALA A 280 -8.75 -7.64 4.25
CA ALA A 280 -8.38 -6.31 3.74
C ALA A 280 -8.34 -5.25 4.85
N VAL A 281 -9.31 -5.28 5.77
CA VAL A 281 -9.34 -4.38 6.93
C VAL A 281 -8.16 -4.66 7.85
N ASP A 282 -7.92 -5.93 8.21
CA ASP A 282 -6.81 -6.35 9.08
C ASP A 282 -5.46 -5.92 8.50
N ASN A 283 -5.26 -6.08 7.18
CA ASN A 283 -4.04 -5.64 6.49
C ASN A 283 -3.86 -4.12 6.54
N LEU A 284 -4.94 -3.34 6.34
CA LEU A 284 -4.89 -1.88 6.44
C LEU A 284 -4.61 -1.41 7.87
N GLU A 285 -5.27 -2.01 8.86
CA GLU A 285 -5.06 -1.67 10.27
C GLU A 285 -3.63 -2.00 10.70
N SER A 286 -3.13 -3.19 10.37
CA SER A 286 -1.76 -3.60 10.65
C SER A 286 -0.74 -2.63 10.04
N LEU A 287 -0.92 -2.26 8.77
CA LEU A 287 -0.04 -1.30 8.09
C LEU A 287 -0.12 0.10 8.75
N PHE A 288 -1.32 0.57 9.09
CA PHE A 288 -1.50 1.88 9.71
C PHE A 288 -0.94 1.94 11.14
N ASP A 289 -1.04 0.86 11.89
CA ASP A 289 -0.48 0.77 13.23
C ASP A 289 1.05 0.69 13.18
N GLU A 290 1.61 -0.06 12.24
CA GLU A 290 3.06 -0.09 12.01
C GLU A 290 3.62 1.28 11.60
N MET A 291 2.91 2.04 10.74
CA MET A 291 3.28 3.41 10.41
C MET A 291 3.25 4.33 11.64
N LYS A 292 2.27 4.17 12.54
CA LYS A 292 2.17 4.98 13.77
C LYS A 292 3.26 4.61 14.79
N ASP A 293 3.53 3.32 14.96
CA ASP A 293 4.57 2.83 15.88
C ASP A 293 5.96 3.29 15.44
N ASN A 294 6.13 3.50 14.13
CA ASN A 294 7.34 4.08 13.55
C ASN A 294 7.27 5.61 13.41
N ALA A 295 6.22 6.29 13.86
CA ALA A 295 6.13 7.74 13.77
C ALA A 295 7.01 8.41 14.84
N ILE A 296 7.67 9.50 14.43
CA ILE A 296 8.43 10.33 15.36
C ILE A 296 7.51 11.34 16.00
N THR A 297 7.53 11.41 17.33
CA THR A 297 6.82 12.44 18.08
C THR A 297 7.72 13.64 18.25
N TYR A 298 7.35 14.76 17.63
CA TYR A 298 8.03 16.04 17.77
C TYR A 298 7.37 16.89 18.84
N GLY A 299 8.17 17.79 19.46
CA GLY A 299 7.70 18.75 20.46
C GLY A 299 7.13 20.03 19.83
N ASN A 300 7.15 21.11 20.61
CA ASN A 300 6.57 22.38 20.23
C ASN A 300 7.55 23.57 20.21
N ASP A 301 8.86 23.32 20.46
CA ASP A 301 9.86 24.39 20.44
C ASP A 301 10.05 24.93 19.01
N GLU A 302 9.90 26.25 18.86
CA GLU A 302 9.93 26.92 17.55
C GLU A 302 11.29 27.61 17.27
N PHE A 303 12.19 27.70 18.25
CA PHE A 303 13.44 28.43 18.10
C PHE A 303 14.65 27.59 18.50
N ILE A 304 15.69 27.57 17.63
CA ILE A 304 16.97 26.93 17.85
C ILE A 304 18.00 28.03 18.17
N GLU A 305 18.54 28.02 19.39
CA GLU A 305 19.48 29.07 19.86
C GLU A 305 20.83 29.02 19.13
N ASN A 306 21.37 27.83 18.93
CA ASN A 306 22.58 27.58 18.17
C ASN A 306 22.50 26.22 17.45
N TYR A 307 23.39 26.01 16.50
CA TYR A 307 23.36 24.83 15.62
C TYR A 307 24.54 23.86 15.92
N SER A 308 25.01 23.83 17.20
CA SER A 308 25.88 22.76 17.67
C SER A 308 25.08 21.45 17.79
N ILE A 309 25.74 20.32 17.49
CA ILE A 309 25.11 19.00 17.53
C ILE A 309 25.85 18.15 18.55
N GLU A 310 25.12 17.50 19.47
CA GLU A 310 25.73 16.65 20.48
C GLU A 310 24.98 15.32 20.58
N PHE A 311 25.70 14.22 20.46
CA PHE A 311 25.23 12.87 20.73
C PHE A 311 25.60 12.49 22.15
N LYS A 312 24.66 11.97 22.95
CA LYS A 312 24.84 11.49 24.31
C LYS A 312 24.37 10.06 24.45
N ASN A 313 25.29 9.12 24.49
CA ASN A 313 25.05 7.68 24.67
C ASN A 313 23.99 7.14 23.68
N VAL A 314 24.06 7.57 22.42
CA VAL A 314 23.08 7.22 21.39
C VAL A 314 23.29 5.80 20.92
N SER A 315 22.20 5.01 20.90
CA SER A 315 22.16 3.70 20.25
C SER A 315 21.04 3.68 19.21
N PHE A 316 21.28 2.98 18.10
CA PHE A 316 20.34 2.88 16.99
C PHE A 316 20.46 1.56 16.24
N SER A 317 19.32 1.00 15.86
CA SER A 317 19.14 -0.18 15.00
C SER A 317 18.06 0.06 13.96
N TYR A 318 18.23 -0.44 12.72
CA TYR A 318 17.20 -0.37 11.68
C TYR A 318 16.08 -1.39 11.90
N ASP A 319 16.42 -2.57 12.42
CA ASP A 319 15.50 -3.74 12.56
C ASP A 319 15.18 -4.08 14.02
N LYS A 320 15.57 -3.24 14.98
CA LYS A 320 15.47 -3.47 16.44
C LYS A 320 16.21 -4.72 16.93
N LYS A 321 17.05 -5.35 16.07
CA LYS A 321 17.80 -6.56 16.40
C LYS A 321 19.31 -6.33 16.40
N THR A 322 19.79 -5.67 15.34
CA THR A 322 21.23 -5.45 15.14
C THR A 322 21.56 -3.98 15.32
N LYS A 323 22.29 -3.67 16.39
CA LYS A 323 22.73 -2.30 16.65
C LYS A 323 23.78 -1.89 15.60
N VAL A 324 23.51 -0.79 14.91
CA VAL A 324 24.45 -0.16 13.98
C VAL A 324 25.28 0.92 14.69
N ILE A 325 24.67 1.61 15.66
CA ILE A 325 25.32 2.55 16.56
C ILE A 325 25.04 2.05 17.98
N ASP A 326 26.08 1.99 18.83
CA ASP A 326 25.94 1.57 20.22
C ASP A 326 26.69 2.52 21.16
N ASN A 327 25.93 3.21 22.02
CA ASN A 327 26.43 4.10 23.07
C ASN A 327 27.40 5.20 22.57
N LEU A 328 27.09 5.76 21.38
CA LEU A 328 27.94 6.79 20.74
C LEU A 328 27.75 8.16 21.40
N SER A 329 28.89 8.83 21.76
CA SER A 329 28.88 10.18 22.30
C SER A 329 29.93 11.05 21.63
N PHE A 330 29.53 12.21 21.09
CA PHE A 330 30.41 13.20 20.50
C PHE A 330 29.70 14.55 20.38
N LYS A 331 30.45 15.60 20.10
CA LYS A 331 29.94 16.96 19.91
C LYS A 331 30.56 17.60 18.66
N LEU A 332 29.72 18.31 17.89
CA LEU A 332 30.07 19.14 16.74
C LEU A 332 29.74 20.61 17.06
N ASP A 333 30.68 21.50 16.87
CA ASP A 333 30.46 22.93 17.09
C ASP A 333 29.75 23.56 15.90
N GLN A 334 29.03 24.65 16.14
CA GLN A 334 28.36 25.42 15.10
C GLN A 334 29.35 26.04 14.13
N GLY A 335 28.99 26.12 12.85
CA GLY A 335 29.70 26.87 11.81
C GLY A 335 30.99 26.22 11.32
N LYS A 336 31.21 24.93 11.64
CA LYS A 336 32.33 24.14 11.18
C LYS A 336 31.92 23.08 10.16
N VAL A 337 32.88 22.67 9.34
CA VAL A 337 32.74 21.60 8.34
C VAL A 337 33.40 20.33 8.87
N TYR A 338 32.61 19.27 9.00
CA TYR A 338 33.03 17.96 9.49
C TYR A 338 32.96 16.91 8.38
N ALA A 339 33.96 16.05 8.30
CA ALA A 339 33.96 14.91 7.39
C ALA A 339 33.87 13.59 8.18
N LEU A 340 32.92 12.72 7.81
CA LEU A 340 32.81 11.34 8.28
C LEU A 340 33.55 10.42 7.30
N VAL A 341 34.60 9.74 7.77
CA VAL A 341 35.45 8.85 6.96
C VAL A 341 35.49 7.46 7.61
N GLY A 342 35.70 6.43 6.83
CA GLY A 342 35.82 5.06 7.34
C GLY A 342 35.29 4.01 6.37
N PRO A 343 35.32 2.71 6.71
CA PRO A 343 34.88 1.62 5.83
C PRO A 343 33.41 1.68 5.49
N SER A 344 33.02 1.06 4.36
CA SER A 344 31.60 0.84 4.04
C SER A 344 30.94 0.01 5.15
N GLY A 345 29.74 0.38 5.57
CA GLY A 345 29.06 -0.26 6.70
C GLY A 345 29.48 0.22 8.09
N GLY A 346 30.50 1.10 8.23
CA GLY A 346 31.01 1.57 9.53
C GLY A 346 30.06 2.49 10.32
N GLY A 347 28.86 2.87 9.79
CA GLY A 347 27.88 3.69 10.50
C GLY A 347 27.84 5.17 10.08
N LYS A 348 28.67 5.63 9.13
CA LYS A 348 28.74 7.03 8.68
C LYS A 348 27.38 7.60 8.23
N SER A 349 26.74 6.93 7.27
CA SER A 349 25.43 7.37 6.76
C SER A 349 24.33 7.26 7.82
N THR A 350 24.47 6.36 8.78
CA THR A 350 23.55 6.25 9.91
C THR A 350 23.68 7.46 10.84
N ILE A 351 24.90 7.89 11.20
CA ILE A 351 25.12 9.11 12.00
C ILE A 351 24.49 10.32 11.29
N ALA A 352 24.75 10.49 9.99
CA ALA A 352 24.19 11.57 9.19
C ALA A 352 22.64 11.54 9.14
N LYS A 353 22.06 10.36 8.95
CA LYS A 353 20.61 10.15 8.97
C LYS A 353 19.99 10.49 10.33
N LEU A 354 20.63 10.16 11.44
CA LEU A 354 20.16 10.49 12.78
C LEU A 354 20.13 12.00 13.03
N ILE A 355 21.13 12.75 12.51
CA ILE A 355 21.16 14.22 12.60
C ILE A 355 20.00 14.85 11.82
N SER A 356 19.47 14.20 10.79
CA SER A 356 18.33 14.70 10.02
C SER A 356 17.01 14.74 10.81
N ALA A 357 16.96 14.15 12.01
CA ALA A 357 15.77 13.99 12.86
C ALA A 357 14.61 13.19 12.21
N LEU A 358 14.88 12.45 11.14
CA LEU A 358 13.89 11.63 10.44
C LEU A 358 13.94 10.14 10.84
N TYR A 359 14.85 9.79 11.78
CA TYR A 359 15.04 8.45 12.30
C TYR A 359 14.93 8.47 13.83
N PRO A 360 14.04 7.66 14.45
CA PRO A 360 13.98 7.56 15.91
C PRO A 360 15.20 6.82 16.44
N ILE A 361 15.72 7.22 17.59
CA ILE A 361 16.81 6.53 18.29
C ILE A 361 16.26 5.46 19.24
N ASP A 362 17.04 4.39 19.49
CA ASP A 362 16.66 3.33 20.44
C ASP A 362 16.91 3.79 21.89
N SER A 363 18.00 4.51 22.14
CA SER A 363 18.34 5.06 23.45
C SER A 363 19.33 6.21 23.35
N GLY A 364 19.47 6.99 24.42
CA GLY A 364 20.34 8.16 24.48
C GLY A 364 19.61 9.45 24.07
N GLU A 365 20.37 10.48 23.72
CA GLU A 365 19.84 11.78 23.30
C GLU A 365 20.68 12.39 22.18
N ILE A 366 20.03 13.01 21.21
CA ILE A 366 20.65 13.89 20.22
C ILE A 366 20.20 15.31 20.52
N LEU A 367 21.14 16.22 20.71
CA LEU A 367 20.86 17.61 21.02
C LEU A 367 21.25 18.50 19.83
N ILE A 368 20.42 19.49 19.54
CA ILE A 368 20.76 20.66 18.71
C ILE A 368 20.54 21.91 19.57
N GLY A 369 21.55 22.76 19.67
CA GLY A 369 21.47 23.97 20.49
C GLY A 369 21.21 23.66 21.97
N ASN A 370 21.80 22.58 22.50
CA ASN A 370 21.68 22.09 23.89
C ASN A 370 20.27 21.56 24.27
N LYS A 371 19.34 21.46 23.34
CA LYS A 371 18.01 20.84 23.54
C LYS A 371 17.89 19.56 22.73
N ASN A 372 17.09 18.61 23.24
CA ASN A 372 16.80 17.37 22.53
C ASN A 372 16.17 17.69 21.16
N ILE A 373 16.67 17.05 20.10
CA ILE A 373 16.23 17.27 18.72
C ILE A 373 14.71 17.04 18.54
N TYR A 374 14.13 16.13 19.31
CA TYR A 374 12.70 15.82 19.25
C TYR A 374 11.84 16.76 20.12
N SER A 375 12.41 17.73 20.87
CA SER A 375 11.63 18.76 21.56
C SER A 375 11.17 19.87 20.64
N TYR A 376 11.79 20.02 19.49
CA TYR A 376 11.42 21.02 18.49
C TYR A 376 10.21 20.60 17.67
N ARG A 377 9.50 21.59 17.11
CA ARG A 377 8.51 21.33 16.06
C ARG A 377 9.20 20.75 14.82
N ARG A 378 8.47 19.85 14.13
CA ARG A 378 8.97 19.25 12.89
C ARG A 378 9.37 20.29 11.86
N GLU A 379 8.52 21.30 11.66
CA GLU A 379 8.76 22.39 10.71
C GLU A 379 10.06 23.14 11.04
N THR A 380 10.26 23.47 12.32
CA THR A 380 11.49 24.17 12.77
C THR A 380 12.76 23.37 12.43
N LEU A 381 12.73 22.06 12.65
CA LEU A 381 13.88 21.20 12.28
C LEU A 381 14.05 21.12 10.77
N MET A 382 12.95 20.85 10.06
CA MET A 382 12.99 20.70 8.60
C MET A 382 13.42 22.00 7.90
N ASP A 383 13.12 23.17 8.45
CA ASP A 383 13.58 24.46 7.89
C ASP A 383 15.06 24.69 8.12
N ASN A 384 15.62 24.20 9.23
CA ASN A 384 17.00 24.45 9.63
C ASN A 384 17.99 23.33 9.28
N ILE A 385 17.52 22.14 8.93
CA ILE A 385 18.37 21.00 8.52
C ILE A 385 18.12 20.69 7.05
N GLY A 386 19.18 20.68 6.23
CA GLY A 386 19.16 20.28 4.83
C GLY A 386 19.96 19.01 4.59
N MET A 387 19.49 18.13 3.71
CA MET A 387 20.21 16.91 3.36
C MET A 387 20.27 16.75 1.84
N VAL A 388 21.48 16.54 1.33
CA VAL A 388 21.74 16.12 -0.06
C VAL A 388 22.07 14.64 -0.03
N TYR A 389 21.17 13.84 -0.65
CA TYR A 389 21.32 12.39 -0.71
C TYR A 389 22.31 11.98 -1.81
N GLN A 390 22.94 10.82 -1.66
CA GLN A 390 23.79 10.18 -2.67
C GLN A 390 23.05 9.99 -4.01
N ASN A 391 21.80 9.52 -3.95
CA ASN A 391 20.93 9.33 -5.11
C ASN A 391 19.66 10.17 -4.95
N PRO A 392 19.74 11.49 -5.19
CA PRO A 392 18.60 12.37 -5.02
C PRO A 392 17.48 12.03 -6.02
N LYS A 393 16.24 12.20 -5.59
CA LYS A 393 15.06 11.99 -6.43
C LYS A 393 14.35 13.29 -6.71
N LEU A 394 13.91 13.43 -7.96
CA LEU A 394 13.05 14.53 -8.41
C LEU A 394 11.64 13.99 -8.63
N PHE A 395 10.65 14.83 -8.40
CA PHE A 395 9.27 14.52 -8.73
C PHE A 395 9.10 14.55 -10.25
N GLN A 396 8.55 13.48 -10.78
CA GLN A 396 8.21 13.37 -12.20
C GLN A 396 6.84 14.02 -12.45
N GLY A 397 6.62 14.51 -13.68
CA GLY A 397 5.36 15.13 -14.07
C GLY A 397 5.20 16.59 -13.67
N ILE A 398 6.22 17.19 -13.04
CA ILE A 398 6.31 18.62 -12.75
C ILE A 398 7.61 19.19 -13.33
N SER A 399 7.67 20.51 -13.48
CA SER A 399 8.83 21.18 -14.07
C SER A 399 10.06 21.19 -13.17
N ILE A 400 11.22 21.53 -13.74
CA ILE A 400 12.47 21.74 -12.97
C ILE A 400 12.27 22.87 -11.96
N PHE A 401 11.64 23.98 -12.39
CA PHE A 401 11.28 25.10 -11.53
C PHE A 401 10.42 24.69 -10.33
N GLU A 402 9.31 23.97 -10.58
CA GLU A 402 8.43 23.50 -9.54
C GLU A 402 9.13 22.53 -8.58
N ASN A 403 10.00 21.66 -9.10
CA ASN A 403 10.81 20.77 -8.28
C ASN A 403 11.67 21.53 -7.26
N VAL A 404 12.25 22.66 -7.64
CA VAL A 404 13.05 23.48 -6.71
C VAL A 404 12.15 24.26 -5.76
N LYS A 405 11.05 24.82 -6.24
CA LYS A 405 10.07 25.58 -5.44
C LYS A 405 9.47 24.78 -4.28
N LEU A 406 9.43 23.44 -4.37
CA LEU A 406 8.99 22.56 -3.26
C LEU A 406 9.79 22.77 -1.96
N ALA A 407 11.03 23.27 -2.05
CA ALA A 407 11.85 23.49 -0.86
C ALA A 407 11.39 24.69 -0.01
N LYS A 408 10.69 25.68 -0.63
CA LYS A 408 10.16 26.86 0.06
C LYS A 408 8.89 27.31 -0.68
N LYS A 409 7.72 26.95 -0.17
CA LYS A 409 6.42 27.13 -0.83
C LYS A 409 6.14 28.59 -1.22
N ASP A 410 6.51 29.54 -0.35
CA ASP A 410 6.26 30.97 -0.52
C ASP A 410 7.42 31.70 -1.24
N ALA A 411 8.36 30.97 -1.84
CA ALA A 411 9.45 31.55 -2.59
C ALA A 411 8.95 32.31 -3.82
N SER A 412 9.51 33.50 -4.05
CA SER A 412 9.31 34.23 -5.29
C SER A 412 10.02 33.53 -6.45
N GLU A 413 9.56 33.77 -7.67
CA GLU A 413 10.21 33.23 -8.88
C GLU A 413 11.69 33.60 -8.93
N LYS A 414 12.03 34.84 -8.55
CA LYS A 414 13.42 35.32 -8.49
C LYS A 414 14.28 34.48 -7.56
N GLU A 415 13.78 34.16 -6.32
CA GLU A 415 14.53 33.31 -5.37
C GLU A 415 14.78 31.92 -5.96
N VAL A 416 13.82 31.35 -6.69
CA VAL A 416 13.96 30.05 -7.34
C VAL A 416 15.01 30.08 -8.45
N TYR A 417 14.98 31.10 -9.31
CA TYR A 417 15.98 31.29 -10.38
C TYR A 417 17.38 31.54 -9.81
N ASP A 418 17.49 32.36 -8.77
CA ASP A 418 18.77 32.61 -8.10
C ASP A 418 19.35 31.31 -7.49
N ALA A 419 18.52 30.48 -6.87
CA ALA A 419 18.93 29.18 -6.34
C ALA A 419 19.38 28.20 -7.44
N LEU A 420 18.66 28.14 -8.56
CA LEU A 420 19.01 27.33 -9.73
C LEU A 420 20.37 27.76 -10.32
N LYS A 421 20.62 29.07 -10.40
CA LYS A 421 21.86 29.63 -10.89
C LYS A 421 23.03 29.35 -9.94
N LEU A 422 22.83 29.48 -8.62
CA LEU A 422 23.84 29.13 -7.62
C LEU A 422 24.23 27.65 -7.70
N ALA A 423 23.28 26.78 -8.00
CA ALA A 423 23.51 25.36 -8.23
C ALA A 423 24.03 25.03 -9.63
N LYS A 424 24.38 26.04 -10.47
CA LYS A 424 24.89 25.86 -11.84
C LYS A 424 23.96 25.06 -12.76
N CYS A 425 22.64 25.22 -12.57
CA CYS A 425 21.66 24.56 -13.41
C CYS A 425 21.50 25.24 -14.78
N ASP A 426 21.81 26.53 -14.90
CA ASP A 426 21.81 27.30 -16.14
C ASP A 426 22.58 26.62 -17.28
N GLN A 427 23.68 25.99 -17.00
CA GLN A 427 24.56 25.36 -17.99
C GLN A 427 23.93 24.20 -18.78
N PHE A 428 22.99 23.45 -18.18
CA PHE A 428 22.33 22.36 -18.89
C PHE A 428 20.90 22.67 -19.30
N ILE A 429 20.29 23.69 -18.73
CA ILE A 429 18.90 24.05 -18.98
C ILE A 429 18.69 24.66 -20.37
N ASP A 430 19.68 25.40 -20.88
CA ASP A 430 19.63 26.03 -22.21
C ASP A 430 19.45 25.04 -23.38
N ARG A 431 19.68 23.75 -23.15
CA ARG A 431 19.44 22.69 -24.13
C ARG A 431 17.98 22.26 -24.21
N PHE A 432 17.14 22.65 -23.28
CA PHE A 432 15.73 22.31 -23.24
C PHE A 432 14.90 23.45 -23.82
N GLU A 433 13.92 23.11 -24.68
CA GLU A 433 13.07 24.07 -25.37
C GLU A 433 12.30 24.99 -24.42
N ASP A 434 11.74 24.38 -23.32
CA ASP A 434 10.99 25.09 -22.29
C ASP A 434 11.87 25.58 -21.11
N GLY A 435 13.19 25.48 -21.21
CA GLY A 435 14.11 25.92 -20.16
C GLY A 435 13.80 25.34 -18.79
N TYR A 436 13.62 26.20 -17.77
CA TYR A 436 13.30 25.79 -16.39
C TYR A 436 11.88 25.21 -16.22
N ASP A 437 10.96 25.47 -17.15
CA ASP A 437 9.60 24.96 -17.14
C ASP A 437 9.49 23.56 -17.78
N SER A 438 10.61 23.01 -18.25
CA SER A 438 10.67 21.66 -18.79
C SER A 438 10.22 20.63 -17.77
N ILE A 439 9.20 19.82 -18.13
CA ILE A 439 8.63 18.77 -17.29
C ILE A 439 9.58 17.57 -17.23
N ILE A 440 9.85 17.05 -16.03
CA ILE A 440 10.71 15.89 -15.82
C ILE A 440 9.91 14.59 -15.94
N GLY A 441 10.44 13.61 -16.67
CA GLY A 441 9.90 12.24 -16.71
C GLY A 441 9.58 11.72 -18.11
N ALA A 442 8.79 10.65 -18.20
CA ALA A 442 8.54 9.91 -19.43
C ALA A 442 7.91 10.72 -20.58
N SER A 443 7.16 11.77 -20.26
CA SER A 443 6.53 12.69 -21.22
C SER A 443 7.32 13.99 -21.42
N GLY A 444 8.51 14.12 -20.82
CA GLY A 444 9.31 15.34 -20.85
C GLY A 444 10.80 15.06 -20.95
N VAL A 445 11.61 15.82 -20.21
CA VAL A 445 13.06 15.73 -20.25
C VAL A 445 13.60 14.70 -19.27
N ASN A 446 14.66 14.02 -19.65
CA ASN A 446 15.43 13.15 -18.77
C ASN A 446 16.73 13.84 -18.38
N LEU A 447 16.96 13.97 -17.07
CA LEU A 447 18.17 14.55 -16.51
C LEU A 447 19.20 13.46 -16.22
N SER A 448 20.48 13.76 -16.46
CA SER A 448 21.59 12.92 -16.02
C SER A 448 21.73 12.93 -14.48
N GLY A 449 22.48 11.96 -13.91
CA GLY A 449 22.69 11.90 -12.46
C GLY A 449 23.26 13.19 -11.86
N GLY A 450 24.24 13.82 -12.54
CA GLY A 450 24.83 15.10 -12.11
C GLY A 450 23.83 16.27 -12.17
N GLU A 451 22.95 16.31 -13.18
CA GLU A 451 21.91 17.33 -13.30
C GLU A 451 20.83 17.17 -12.22
N ILE A 452 20.38 15.95 -11.96
CA ILE A 452 19.47 15.64 -10.84
C ILE A 452 20.07 16.12 -9.52
N GLN A 453 21.37 15.92 -9.34
CA GLN A 453 22.09 16.35 -8.16
C GLN A 453 22.12 17.87 -8.03
N ARG A 454 22.42 18.61 -9.13
CA ARG A 454 22.40 20.08 -9.15
C ARG A 454 20.99 20.64 -8.83
N VAL A 455 19.94 20.08 -9.38
CA VAL A 455 18.56 20.46 -9.03
C VAL A 455 18.27 20.20 -7.54
N SER A 456 18.79 19.10 -6.99
CA SER A 456 18.66 18.81 -5.55
C SER A 456 19.43 19.82 -4.69
N ILE A 457 20.63 20.26 -5.11
CA ILE A 457 21.40 21.31 -4.45
C ILE A 457 20.68 22.66 -4.55
N ALA A 458 20.03 22.98 -5.67
CA ALA A 458 19.22 24.18 -5.81
C ALA A 458 18.09 24.24 -4.76
N ARG A 459 17.46 23.09 -4.41
CA ARG A 459 16.51 23.02 -3.31
C ARG A 459 17.12 23.45 -1.98
N ILE A 460 18.37 23.04 -1.71
CA ILE A 460 19.06 23.40 -0.46
C ILE A 460 19.46 24.89 -0.45
N PHE A 461 19.89 25.45 -1.58
CA PHE A 461 20.13 26.89 -1.70
C PHE A 461 18.86 27.70 -1.44
N LEU A 462 17.73 27.31 -2.03
CA LEU A 462 16.44 27.98 -1.83
C LEU A 462 15.96 27.91 -0.37
N LYS A 463 16.19 26.79 0.28
CA LYS A 463 15.81 26.54 1.67
C LYS A 463 16.71 27.28 2.67
N ASP A 464 18.00 27.47 2.36
CA ASP A 464 19.05 28.08 3.17
C ASP A 464 19.16 27.57 4.62
N PRO A 465 19.27 26.24 4.85
CA PRO A 465 19.33 25.66 6.19
C PRO A 465 20.65 26.02 6.90
N LYS A 466 20.64 25.97 8.24
CA LYS A 466 21.83 26.26 9.07
C LYS A 466 22.71 25.02 9.31
N VAL A 467 22.12 23.83 9.23
CA VAL A 467 22.81 22.54 9.28
C VAL A 467 22.66 21.86 7.93
N ILE A 468 23.76 21.41 7.34
CA ILE A 468 23.77 20.72 6.04
C ILE A 468 24.41 19.35 6.18
N ILE A 469 23.74 18.34 5.66
CA ILE A 469 24.23 16.96 5.57
C ILE A 469 24.45 16.63 4.09
N LEU A 470 25.68 16.24 3.74
CA LEU A 470 26.07 15.87 2.38
C LEU A 470 26.45 14.38 2.37
N ASP A 471 25.61 13.54 1.77
CA ASP A 471 25.87 12.10 1.64
C ASP A 471 26.41 11.80 0.24
N GLU A 472 27.75 11.61 0.12
CA GLU A 472 28.49 11.21 -1.09
C GLU A 472 28.06 11.95 -2.39
N ALA A 473 27.95 13.26 -2.30
CA ALA A 473 27.33 14.08 -3.33
C ALA A 473 28.07 14.20 -4.69
N SER A 474 29.16 13.45 -4.95
CA SER A 474 29.99 13.65 -6.15
C SER A 474 30.37 12.38 -6.95
N ALA A 475 29.77 11.23 -6.71
CA ALA A 475 30.27 9.94 -7.20
C ALA A 475 30.07 9.65 -8.71
N ALA A 476 29.26 10.41 -9.45
CA ALA A 476 28.80 10.03 -10.80
C ALA A 476 28.96 11.13 -11.89
N ALA A 477 29.76 12.16 -11.67
CA ALA A 477 29.86 13.26 -12.62
C ALA A 477 31.12 13.15 -13.50
N ASP A 478 31.02 13.58 -14.77
CA ASP A 478 32.17 13.87 -15.61
C ASP A 478 33.07 14.93 -14.96
N PRO A 479 34.38 14.97 -15.23
CA PRO A 479 35.31 15.89 -14.56
C PRO A 479 34.91 17.37 -14.58
N GLU A 480 34.26 17.83 -15.65
CA GLU A 480 33.72 19.18 -15.79
C GLU A 480 32.54 19.43 -14.86
N ASN A 481 31.58 18.52 -14.85
CA ASN A 481 30.44 18.53 -13.94
C ASN A 481 30.87 18.43 -12.48
N GLU A 482 31.93 17.68 -12.18
CA GLU A 482 32.47 17.55 -10.83
C GLU A 482 33.07 18.87 -10.31
N TYR A 483 33.84 19.58 -11.14
CA TYR A 483 34.38 20.88 -10.75
C TYR A 483 33.30 21.89 -10.37
N GLU A 484 32.27 21.97 -11.16
CA GLU A 484 31.15 22.89 -10.91
C GLU A 484 30.31 22.51 -9.70
N LEU A 485 30.11 21.22 -9.48
CA LEU A 485 29.47 20.69 -8.31
C LEU A 485 30.24 21.04 -7.04
N GLN A 486 31.57 20.94 -7.08
CA GLN A 486 32.47 21.34 -5.98
C GLN A 486 32.38 22.84 -5.68
N GLN A 487 32.27 23.69 -6.71
CA GLN A 487 32.09 25.14 -6.53
C GLN A 487 30.71 25.44 -5.88
N ALA A 488 29.68 24.77 -6.32
CA ALA A 488 28.34 24.91 -5.72
C ALA A 488 28.33 24.48 -4.26
N PHE A 489 28.99 23.37 -3.92
CA PHE A 489 29.13 22.92 -2.54
C PHE A 489 29.89 23.90 -1.67
N LYS A 490 31.01 24.44 -2.16
CA LYS A 490 31.80 25.43 -1.42
C LYS A 490 30.96 26.64 -1.04
N SER A 491 30.18 27.17 -1.98
CA SER A 491 29.27 28.31 -1.73
C SER A 491 28.15 27.93 -0.77
N LEU A 492 27.66 26.70 -0.84
CA LEU A 492 26.58 26.21 0.01
C LEU A 492 27.01 26.04 1.47
N MET A 493 28.26 25.63 1.71
CA MET A 493 28.80 25.34 3.04
C MET A 493 29.21 26.59 3.84
N GLU A 494 29.36 27.74 3.19
CA GLU A 494 29.90 28.95 3.80
C GLU A 494 29.05 29.44 4.99
N GLY A 495 29.66 29.54 6.18
CA GLY A 495 29.02 30.01 7.41
C GLY A 495 28.02 29.04 8.04
N LYS A 496 27.95 27.77 7.62
CA LYS A 496 27.01 26.76 8.10
C LYS A 496 27.70 25.61 8.84
N THR A 497 26.94 24.88 9.64
CA THR A 497 27.41 23.62 10.24
C THR A 497 27.21 22.53 9.21
N VAL A 498 28.28 21.91 8.74
CA VAL A 498 28.24 20.93 7.64
C VAL A 498 28.79 19.59 8.09
N ILE A 499 28.05 18.54 7.79
CA ILE A 499 28.44 17.15 7.98
C ILE A 499 28.51 16.48 6.63
N MET A 500 29.69 16.10 6.16
CA MET A 500 29.85 15.41 4.89
C MET A 500 30.33 13.98 5.08
N ILE A 501 29.70 13.05 4.35
CA ILE A 501 30.19 11.69 4.20
C ILE A 501 31.08 11.68 2.98
N ALA A 502 32.38 11.47 3.19
CA ALA A 502 33.35 11.59 2.12
C ALA A 502 33.88 10.24 1.68
N HIS A 503 33.81 10.00 0.37
CA HIS A 503 34.46 8.89 -0.31
C HIS A 503 35.66 9.32 -1.16
N ARG A 504 35.91 10.65 -1.25
CA ARG A 504 37.07 11.21 -1.98
C ARG A 504 37.97 12.04 -1.05
N LEU A 505 39.26 11.76 -1.07
CA LEU A 505 40.27 12.44 -0.29
C LEU A 505 40.38 13.94 -0.59
N SER A 506 40.16 14.33 -1.86
CA SER A 506 40.23 15.72 -2.29
C SER A 506 39.19 16.61 -1.56
N SER A 507 38.05 16.05 -1.20
CA SER A 507 36.95 16.77 -0.55
C SER A 507 37.19 16.99 0.96
N ILE A 508 38.08 16.21 1.61
CA ILE A 508 38.23 16.22 3.06
C ILE A 508 39.50 16.97 3.56
N ARG A 509 40.45 17.28 2.67
CA ARG A 509 41.69 17.99 3.09
C ARG A 509 41.45 19.41 3.64
N GLY A 510 40.35 20.04 3.23
CA GLY A 510 40.01 21.42 3.60
C GLY A 510 38.91 21.54 4.66
N VAL A 511 38.50 20.46 5.33
CA VAL A 511 37.48 20.50 6.39
C VAL A 511 38.11 20.88 7.74
N ASP A 512 37.32 21.44 8.65
CA ASP A 512 37.78 21.83 9.97
C ASP A 512 38.15 20.61 10.82
N GLU A 513 37.43 19.51 10.68
CA GLU A 513 37.67 18.31 11.48
C GLU A 513 37.14 17.03 10.77
N ILE A 514 37.93 15.97 10.88
CA ILE A 514 37.65 14.64 10.36
C ILE A 514 37.33 13.71 11.53
N LEU A 515 36.23 12.94 11.39
CA LEU A 515 35.82 11.89 12.32
C LEU A 515 35.95 10.54 11.61
N VAL A 516 36.83 9.68 12.10
CA VAL A 516 36.98 8.31 11.56
C VAL A 516 36.00 7.40 12.26
N VAL A 517 35.05 6.85 11.47
CA VAL A 517 33.93 6.02 11.96
C VAL A 517 34.17 4.58 11.57
N GLU A 518 34.22 3.68 12.53
CA GLU A 518 34.36 2.23 12.37
C GLU A 518 33.46 1.51 13.38
N ASP A 519 32.72 0.52 12.95
CA ASP A 519 31.79 -0.28 13.77
C ASP A 519 30.86 0.57 14.68
N GLY A 520 30.30 1.64 14.10
CA GLY A 520 29.37 2.53 14.79
C GLY A 520 29.99 3.49 15.81
N ASN A 521 31.32 3.55 15.90
CA ASN A 521 32.08 4.40 16.85
C ASN A 521 33.00 5.37 16.14
N ILE A 522 33.29 6.50 16.77
CA ILE A 522 34.35 7.44 16.34
C ILE A 522 35.66 7.01 17.00
N ILE A 523 36.57 6.43 16.21
CA ILE A 523 37.83 5.89 16.68
C ILE A 523 38.97 6.92 16.62
N GLU A 524 38.91 7.88 15.71
CA GLU A 524 39.86 8.98 15.58
C GLU A 524 39.12 10.28 15.24
N ARG A 525 39.72 11.40 15.69
CA ARG A 525 39.15 12.73 15.46
C ARG A 525 40.27 13.77 15.40
N GLY A 526 40.25 14.68 14.41
CA GLY A 526 41.22 15.75 14.26
C GLY A 526 41.27 16.36 12.86
N SER A 527 42.20 17.31 12.64
CA SER A 527 42.47 17.83 11.30
C SER A 527 43.20 16.80 10.43
N HIS A 528 43.19 17.01 9.10
CA HIS A 528 43.93 16.17 8.15
C HIS A 528 45.40 15.97 8.57
N ASP A 529 46.14 17.06 8.82
CA ASP A 529 47.54 17.02 9.14
C ASP A 529 47.82 16.27 10.44
N TYR A 530 47.02 16.54 11.49
CA TYR A 530 47.13 15.85 12.78
C TYR A 530 46.90 14.34 12.66
N LEU A 531 45.90 13.92 11.89
CA LEU A 531 45.59 12.50 11.72
C LEU A 531 46.61 11.77 10.83
N MET A 532 47.23 12.46 9.88
CA MET A 532 48.35 11.93 9.07
C MET A 532 49.61 11.69 9.91
N GLU A 533 49.93 12.62 10.84
CA GLU A 533 51.06 12.47 11.75
C GLU A 533 50.90 11.34 12.77
N LYS A 534 49.64 11.05 13.16
CA LYS A 534 49.33 10.01 14.14
C LYS A 534 49.59 8.59 13.62
N GLU A 535 49.74 8.41 12.30
CA GLU A 535 50.04 7.14 11.63
C GLU A 535 49.07 5.99 11.99
N ALA A 536 47.79 6.32 12.28
CA ALA A 536 46.78 5.37 12.70
C ALA A 536 45.78 5.02 11.56
N ARG A 537 44.54 4.78 11.86
CA ARG A 537 43.52 4.26 10.92
C ARG A 537 43.28 5.23 9.75
N TYR A 538 43.23 6.54 10.02
CA TYR A 538 43.02 7.54 8.98
C TYR A 538 44.12 7.49 7.91
N LYS A 539 45.41 7.44 8.32
CA LYS A 539 46.52 7.33 7.39
C LYS A 539 46.42 6.09 6.50
N GLN A 540 46.04 4.94 7.09
CA GLN A 540 45.84 3.72 6.31
C GLN A 540 44.77 3.91 5.22
N PHE A 541 43.67 4.62 5.50
CA PHE A 541 42.67 4.93 4.48
C PHE A 541 43.22 5.82 3.38
N VAL A 542 44.02 6.83 3.74
CA VAL A 542 44.66 7.74 2.78
C VAL A 542 45.63 6.99 1.88
N ASP A 543 46.50 6.16 2.46
CA ASP A 543 47.51 5.39 1.73
C ASP A 543 46.84 4.39 0.75
N LEU A 544 45.83 3.66 1.20
CA LEU A 544 45.04 2.74 0.34
C LEU A 544 44.32 3.46 -0.80
N TYR A 545 43.83 4.68 -0.56
CA TYR A 545 43.17 5.47 -1.58
C TYR A 545 44.16 5.98 -2.63
N ASP A 546 45.32 6.44 -2.19
CA ASP A 546 46.37 6.92 -3.08
C ASP A 546 46.95 5.77 -3.92
N GLU A 547 47.16 4.59 -3.35
CA GLU A 547 47.51 3.38 -4.08
C GLU A 547 46.45 3.01 -5.16
N ALA A 548 45.18 3.03 -4.78
CA ALA A 548 44.08 2.72 -5.72
C ALA A 548 43.99 3.72 -6.89
N ASN A 549 44.31 5.00 -6.65
CA ASN A 549 44.35 6.02 -7.69
C ASN A 549 45.55 5.87 -8.63
N GLN A 550 46.71 5.43 -8.13
CA GLN A 550 47.87 5.12 -8.96
C GLN A 550 47.61 3.96 -9.92
N TRP A 551 46.83 2.96 -9.50
CA TRP A 551 46.40 1.84 -10.38
C TRP A 551 45.47 2.27 -11.51
N ARG A 552 44.71 3.37 -11.36
CA ARG A 552 43.82 3.89 -12.42
C ARG A 552 44.55 4.67 -13.51
N ILE A 553 45.82 5.03 -13.33
CA ILE A 553 46.59 5.83 -14.27
C ILE A 553 47.60 4.98 -15.05
N SER A 554 47.79 3.71 -14.68
CA SER A 554 48.60 2.74 -15.40
C SER A 554 47.72 1.80 -16.23
#